data_b4394466f663effb29da011b58e25b2d
#
_entry.id   b4394466f663effb29da011b58e25b2d
#
_cell.length_a   1.000
_cell.length_b   1.000
_cell.length_c   1.000
_cell.angle_alpha   90.00
_cell.angle_beta   90.00
_cell.angle_gamma   90.00
#
_symmetry.space_group_name_H-M   'P 1'
#
loop_
_entity.id
_entity.type
_entity.pdbx_description
1 polymer ?
#
loop_
_entity_poly.entity_id
_entity_poly.type
_entity_poly.pdbx_seq_one_letter_code
_entity_poly.pdbx_strand_id
1 'polypeptide(L)'
;LMISVRFYGTAAYLIDKSLIPIVLLWIDPVVGYNFITYGSFDTERCSEGLLYIVQKPKDFNTKRYKIGRTYNITQRYDSIVNRVKVVFVNDMRAAETELLEKFEKMYGAPTKGKETFEVDEIDKAIKLFDEVAEKYM
;
A
#
# COMPACT_ATOMS: atom_id res chain seq x y z
N LEU A 1 6.40 9.91 -31.20
CA LEU A 1 6.00 8.51 -31.28
C LEU A 1 4.67 8.30 -30.55
N MET A 2 3.74 7.65 -31.21
CA MET A 2 2.40 7.42 -30.66
C MET A 2 2.29 6.04 -30.02
N ILE A 3 1.56 5.94 -28.91
CA ILE A 3 1.28 4.69 -28.22
C ILE A 3 -0.22 4.50 -28.12
N SER A 4 -0.72 3.28 -28.34
CA SER A 4 -2.11 2.90 -28.14
C SER A 4 -2.40 2.65 -26.66
N VAL A 5 -3.43 3.28 -26.13
CA VAL A 5 -3.85 3.15 -24.74
C VAL A 5 -5.32 2.75 -24.71
N ARG A 6 -5.65 1.76 -23.85
CA ARG A 6 -7.02 1.32 -23.60
C ARG A 6 -7.40 1.53 -22.16
N PHE A 7 -8.63 1.96 -21.94
CA PHE A 7 -9.22 2.18 -20.62
C PHE A 7 -10.41 1.23 -20.44
N TYR A 8 -10.27 0.22 -19.57
CA TYR A 8 -11.37 -0.67 -19.13
C TYR A 8 -12.24 -1.21 -20.27
N GLY A 9 -11.62 -1.74 -21.32
CA GLY A 9 -12.34 -2.34 -22.44
C GLY A 9 -13.01 -1.35 -23.41
N THR A 10 -12.82 -0.06 -23.24
CA THR A 10 -13.31 0.98 -24.17
C THR A 10 -12.40 1.10 -25.40
N ALA A 11 -12.73 2.01 -26.31
CA ALA A 11 -11.94 2.27 -27.51
C ALA A 11 -10.48 2.61 -27.16
N ALA A 12 -9.55 2.13 -28.01
CA ALA A 12 -8.15 2.49 -27.88
C ALA A 12 -7.92 3.93 -28.37
N TYR A 13 -7.05 4.63 -27.67
CA TYR A 13 -6.61 5.98 -28.04
C TYR A 13 -5.13 5.99 -28.40
N LEU A 14 -4.76 6.79 -29.38
CA LEU A 14 -3.36 7.03 -29.70
C LEU A 14 -2.90 8.30 -28.98
N ILE A 15 -1.84 8.17 -28.19
CA ILE A 15 -1.28 9.26 -27.39
C ILE A 15 0.19 9.42 -27.77
N ASP A 16 0.63 10.67 -27.94
CA ASP A 16 2.05 10.94 -28.10
C ASP A 16 2.80 10.48 -26.85
N LYS A 17 3.91 9.77 -27.05
CA LYS A 17 4.72 9.21 -25.97
C LYS A 17 5.15 10.25 -24.93
N SER A 18 5.41 11.49 -25.37
CA SER A 18 5.80 12.58 -24.47
C SER A 18 4.71 12.97 -23.46
N LEU A 19 3.44 12.68 -23.77
CA LEU A 19 2.30 13.00 -22.92
C LEU A 19 1.94 11.89 -21.91
N ILE A 20 2.56 10.72 -22.02
CA ILE A 20 2.26 9.56 -21.14
C ILE A 20 2.42 9.90 -19.67
N PRO A 21 3.50 10.56 -19.21
CA PRO A 21 3.63 10.91 -17.79
C PRO A 21 2.47 11.76 -17.28
N ILE A 22 1.99 12.71 -18.08
CA ILE A 22 0.87 13.58 -17.72
C ILE A 22 -0.44 12.79 -17.64
N VAL A 23 -0.68 11.90 -18.61
CA VAL A 23 -1.87 11.02 -18.62
C VAL A 23 -1.86 10.08 -17.42
N LEU A 24 -0.71 9.50 -17.08
CA LEU A 24 -0.57 8.63 -15.92
C LEU A 24 -0.83 9.36 -14.61
N LEU A 25 -0.36 10.59 -14.45
CA LEU A 25 -0.66 11.43 -13.28
C LEU A 25 -2.15 11.66 -13.11
N TRP A 26 -2.87 11.76 -14.22
CA TRP A 26 -4.31 11.99 -14.23
C TRP A 26 -5.10 10.72 -13.88
N ILE A 27 -4.69 9.55 -14.42
CA ILE A 27 -5.38 8.26 -14.25
C ILE A 27 -4.97 7.61 -12.93
N ASP A 28 -3.68 7.53 -12.68
CA ASP A 28 -3.07 6.95 -11.46
C ASP A 28 -1.88 7.81 -11.04
N PRO A 29 -2.09 8.72 -10.08
CA PRO A 29 -1.05 9.65 -9.66
C PRO A 29 0.23 8.97 -9.16
N VAL A 30 0.12 7.81 -8.54
CA VAL A 30 1.29 7.08 -8.01
C VAL A 30 2.11 6.49 -9.14
N VAL A 31 1.47 5.83 -10.10
CA VAL A 31 2.13 5.29 -11.30
C VAL A 31 2.75 6.40 -12.13
N GLY A 32 2.03 7.51 -12.32
CA GLY A 32 2.53 8.67 -13.04
C GLY A 32 3.74 9.31 -12.38
N TYR A 33 3.70 9.50 -11.08
CA TYR A 33 4.83 9.99 -10.30
C TYR A 33 6.06 9.08 -10.44
N ASN A 34 5.86 7.78 -10.36
CA ASN A 34 6.94 6.80 -10.51
C ASN A 34 7.55 6.83 -11.90
N PHE A 35 6.71 6.96 -12.93
CA PHE A 35 7.21 7.07 -14.30
C PHE A 35 8.05 8.34 -14.50
N ILE A 36 7.61 9.48 -13.98
CA ILE A 36 8.34 10.75 -14.07
C ILE A 36 9.67 10.67 -13.30
N THR A 37 9.63 10.11 -12.10
CA THR A 37 10.79 10.07 -11.19
C THR A 37 11.81 9.01 -11.61
N TYR A 38 11.35 7.81 -11.99
CA TYR A 38 12.21 6.65 -12.25
C TYR A 38 12.26 6.23 -13.72
N GLY A 39 11.46 6.86 -14.60
CA GLY A 39 11.44 6.55 -16.03
C GLY A 39 10.86 5.17 -16.37
N SER A 40 10.04 4.59 -15.48
CA SER A 40 9.54 3.22 -15.63
C SER A 40 8.09 3.10 -15.18
N PHE A 41 7.33 2.21 -15.86
CA PHE A 41 6.00 1.77 -15.42
C PHE A 41 6.08 0.71 -14.31
N ASP A 42 7.26 0.23 -13.99
CA ASP A 42 7.47 -0.82 -13.01
C ASP A 42 7.32 -0.25 -11.59
N THR A 43 6.16 -0.48 -11.00
CA THR A 43 5.85 -0.06 -9.63
C THR A 43 6.67 -0.81 -8.58
N GLU A 44 7.29 -1.94 -8.95
CA GLU A 44 8.17 -2.69 -8.03
C GLU A 44 9.49 -1.95 -7.77
N ARG A 45 9.89 -1.06 -8.65
CA ARG A 45 11.07 -0.21 -8.45
C ARG A 45 10.84 0.93 -7.50
N CYS A 46 9.58 1.29 -7.25
CA CYS A 46 9.27 2.33 -6.28
C CYS A 46 9.32 1.76 -4.88
N SER A 47 10.18 2.32 -4.05
CA SER A 47 10.26 1.97 -2.63
C SER A 47 9.23 2.71 -1.78
N GLU A 48 8.79 3.88 -2.24
CA GLU A 48 7.87 4.74 -1.52
C GLU A 48 6.43 4.23 -1.61
N GLY A 49 5.70 4.32 -0.52
CA GLY A 49 4.30 3.92 -0.49
C GLY A 49 3.68 4.01 0.89
N LEU A 50 2.53 3.38 1.04
CA LEU A 50 1.75 3.39 2.27
C LEU A 50 1.94 2.08 3.04
N LEU A 51 2.27 2.22 4.32
CA LEU A 51 2.23 1.15 5.31
C LEU A 51 0.92 1.29 6.08
N TYR A 52 0.22 0.19 6.35
CA TYR A 52 -1.10 0.28 6.96
C TYR A 52 -1.40 -0.85 7.94
N ILE A 53 -2.31 -0.56 8.87
CA ILE A 53 -3.05 -1.53 9.67
C ILE A 53 -4.53 -1.34 9.34
N VAL A 54 -5.19 -2.40 8.89
CA VAL A 54 -6.62 -2.39 8.57
C VAL A 54 -7.33 -3.56 9.21
N GLN A 55 -8.65 -3.43 9.34
CA GLN A 55 -9.52 -4.52 9.73
C GLN A 55 -10.57 -4.70 8.65
N LYS A 56 -10.65 -5.91 8.10
CA LYS A 56 -11.62 -6.23 7.05
C LYS A 56 -13.02 -6.41 7.65
N PRO A 57 -14.10 -6.25 6.84
CA PRO A 57 -15.48 -6.37 7.34
C PRO A 57 -15.76 -7.68 8.08
N LYS A 58 -15.22 -8.80 7.61
CA LYS A 58 -15.39 -10.11 8.27
C LYS A 58 -14.70 -10.20 9.64
N ASP A 59 -13.76 -9.31 9.91
CA ASP A 59 -13.01 -9.25 11.16
C ASP A 59 -13.49 -8.10 12.07
N PHE A 60 -14.53 -7.36 11.68
CA PHE A 60 -15.13 -6.34 12.53
C PHE A 60 -15.63 -6.98 13.83
N ASN A 61 -15.43 -6.27 14.94
CA ASN A 61 -15.72 -6.76 16.29
C ASN A 61 -14.87 -7.97 16.73
N THR A 62 -13.81 -8.28 16.02
CA THR A 62 -12.79 -9.25 16.43
C THR A 62 -11.49 -8.54 16.78
N LYS A 63 -10.50 -9.30 17.24
CA LYS A 63 -9.15 -8.79 17.52
C LYS A 63 -8.16 -9.00 16.37
N ARG A 64 -8.66 -9.33 15.19
CA ARG A 64 -7.85 -9.62 14.01
C ARG A 64 -7.63 -8.37 13.18
N TYR A 65 -6.36 -8.06 12.93
CA TYR A 65 -5.93 -6.92 12.14
C TYR A 65 -4.95 -7.37 11.08
N LYS A 66 -5.03 -6.75 9.91
CA LYS A 66 -4.11 -7.00 8.81
C LYS A 66 -3.12 -5.85 8.68
N ILE A 67 -1.84 -6.21 8.56
CA ILE A 67 -0.76 -5.30 8.23
C ILE A 67 -0.41 -5.47 6.75
N GLY A 68 -0.03 -4.41 6.10
CA GLY A 68 0.41 -4.50 4.72
C GLY A 68 0.93 -3.19 4.18
N ARG A 69 1.26 -3.23 2.91
CA ARG A 69 1.72 -2.09 2.15
C ARG A 69 0.97 -1.97 0.84
N THR A 70 0.85 -0.77 0.34
CA THR A 70 0.25 -0.50 -0.97
C THR A 70 0.69 0.84 -1.51
N TYR A 71 0.66 0.99 -2.82
CA TYR A 71 0.81 2.29 -3.46
C TYR A 71 -0.46 3.12 -3.36
N ASN A 72 -1.62 2.47 -3.38
CA ASN A 72 -2.92 3.14 -3.35
C ASN A 72 -3.92 2.35 -2.51
N ILE A 73 -4.22 2.86 -1.31
CA ILE A 73 -5.10 2.17 -0.38
C ILE A 73 -6.56 2.17 -0.86
N THR A 74 -6.98 3.15 -1.61
CA THR A 74 -8.35 3.24 -2.14
C THR A 74 -8.60 2.18 -3.20
N GLN A 75 -7.62 1.86 -4.03
CA GLN A 75 -7.71 0.75 -4.98
C GLN A 75 -7.60 -0.62 -4.29
N ARG A 76 -6.76 -0.72 -3.27
CA ARG A 76 -6.54 -1.98 -2.53
C ARG A 76 -7.76 -2.37 -1.72
N TYR A 77 -8.41 -1.40 -1.11
CA TYR A 77 -9.59 -1.58 -0.27
C TYR A 77 -10.63 -0.52 -0.60
N ASP A 78 -11.87 -0.93 -0.72
CA ASP A 78 -12.98 -0.01 -0.80
C ASP A 78 -13.22 0.69 0.55
N SER A 79 -14.27 1.52 0.62
CA SER A 79 -14.59 2.31 1.81
C SER A 79 -15.05 1.50 3.03
N ILE A 80 -15.22 0.17 2.89
CA ILE A 80 -15.83 -0.68 3.92
C ILE A 80 -14.83 -1.12 4.99
N VAL A 81 -13.52 -1.10 4.70
CA VAL A 81 -12.50 -1.50 5.68
C VAL A 81 -12.30 -0.44 6.77
N ASN A 82 -12.05 -0.89 8.00
CA ASN A 82 -11.59 -0.02 9.06
C ASN A 82 -10.09 0.26 8.91
N ARG A 83 -9.75 1.48 8.58
CA ARG A 83 -8.35 1.95 8.45
C ARG A 83 -7.86 2.42 9.81
N VAL A 84 -7.20 1.54 10.54
CA VAL A 84 -6.70 1.84 11.90
C VAL A 84 -5.54 2.83 11.84
N LYS A 85 -4.57 2.57 10.97
CA LYS A 85 -3.41 3.44 10.76
C LYS A 85 -2.94 3.33 9.32
N VAL A 86 -2.61 4.45 8.70
CA VAL A 86 -2.01 4.52 7.37
C VAL A 86 -0.94 5.61 7.39
N VAL A 87 0.28 5.26 6.98
CA VAL A 87 1.43 6.20 6.99
C VAL A 87 2.22 6.03 5.70
N PHE A 88 2.63 7.14 5.11
CA PHE A 88 3.54 7.16 3.99
C PHE A 88 4.98 6.92 4.47
N VAL A 89 5.69 5.99 3.81
CA VAL A 89 7.07 5.65 4.12
C VAL A 89 7.93 5.64 2.86
N ASN A 90 9.23 5.84 3.04
CA ASN A 90 10.17 5.90 1.92
C ASN A 90 10.56 4.52 1.39
N ASP A 91 10.55 3.51 2.25
CA ASP A 91 10.81 2.12 1.87
C ASP A 91 9.75 1.20 2.48
N MET A 92 8.65 1.04 1.77
CA MET A 92 7.51 0.27 2.27
C MET A 92 7.79 -1.22 2.41
N ARG A 93 8.70 -1.79 1.61
CA ARG A 93 9.06 -3.22 1.72
C ARG A 93 9.86 -3.50 2.98
N ALA A 94 10.88 -2.69 3.23
CA ALA A 94 11.69 -2.81 4.44
C ALA A 94 10.85 -2.53 5.68
N ALA A 95 10.01 -1.51 5.65
CA ALA A 95 9.11 -1.16 6.75
C ALA A 95 8.11 -2.30 7.05
N GLU A 96 7.47 -2.88 6.04
CA GLU A 96 6.57 -4.01 6.21
C GLU A 96 7.29 -5.23 6.79
N THR A 97 8.45 -5.57 6.26
CA THR A 97 9.23 -6.72 6.73
C THR A 97 9.59 -6.57 8.21
N GLU A 98 10.10 -5.42 8.61
CA GLU A 98 10.44 -5.15 10.00
C GLU A 98 9.20 -5.17 10.90
N LEU A 99 8.10 -4.59 10.45
CA LEU A 99 6.86 -4.55 11.19
C LEU A 99 6.27 -5.94 11.40
N LEU A 100 6.26 -6.78 10.36
CA LEU A 100 5.78 -8.16 10.45
C LEU A 100 6.63 -8.99 11.42
N GLU A 101 7.95 -8.83 11.39
CA GLU A 101 8.84 -9.50 12.34
C GLU A 101 8.56 -9.08 13.78
N LYS A 102 8.37 -7.80 14.04
CA LYS A 102 8.07 -7.28 15.38
C LYS A 102 6.69 -7.71 15.87
N PHE A 103 5.69 -7.73 14.99
CA PHE A 103 4.36 -8.23 15.33
C PHE A 103 4.37 -9.72 15.63
N GLU A 104 5.12 -10.51 14.88
CA GLU A 104 5.26 -11.94 15.14
C GLU A 104 5.90 -12.20 16.50
N LYS A 105 6.91 -11.42 16.88
CA LYS A 105 7.53 -11.52 18.21
C LYS A 105 6.59 -11.12 19.34
N MET A 106 5.72 -10.13 19.12
CA MET A 106 4.83 -9.62 20.16
C MET A 106 3.51 -10.41 20.26
N TYR A 107 2.94 -10.81 19.13
CA TYR A 107 1.60 -11.42 19.06
C TYR A 107 1.60 -12.88 18.62
N GLY A 108 2.76 -13.47 18.34
CA GLY A 108 2.88 -14.81 17.83
C GLY A 108 2.66 -14.91 16.31
N ALA A 109 2.59 -16.15 15.81
CA ALA A 109 2.43 -16.40 14.38
C ALA A 109 1.12 -15.78 13.83
N PRO A 110 1.11 -15.34 12.57
CA PRO A 110 -0.10 -14.83 11.94
C PRO A 110 -1.24 -15.85 11.98
N THR A 111 -2.45 -15.39 12.26
CA THR A 111 -3.63 -16.25 12.37
C THR A 111 -4.19 -16.62 11.00
N LYS A 112 -3.95 -15.79 9.99
CA LYS A 112 -4.40 -16.02 8.62
C LYS A 112 -3.38 -15.46 7.62
N GLY A 113 -2.84 -16.34 6.77
CA GLY A 113 -1.78 -15.92 5.86
C GLY A 113 -0.53 -15.50 6.63
N LYS A 114 0.18 -14.50 6.09
CA LYS A 114 1.42 -13.98 6.70
C LYS A 114 1.27 -12.60 7.34
N GLU A 115 0.10 -12.00 7.23
CA GLU A 115 -0.10 -10.57 7.47
C GLU A 115 -1.22 -10.24 8.45
N THR A 116 -1.98 -11.25 8.92
CA THR A 116 -3.10 -11.05 9.85
C THR A 116 -2.73 -11.56 11.23
N PHE A 117 -2.86 -10.68 12.22
CA PHE A 117 -2.49 -10.96 13.61
C PHE A 117 -3.69 -10.76 14.53
N GLU A 118 -3.72 -11.54 15.60
CA GLU A 118 -4.65 -11.34 16.69
C GLU A 118 -4.03 -10.38 17.71
N VAL A 119 -4.64 -9.21 17.90
CA VAL A 119 -4.11 -8.11 18.71
C VAL A 119 -5.07 -7.80 19.84
N ASP A 120 -4.66 -8.04 21.09
CA ASP A 120 -5.49 -7.79 22.26
C ASP A 120 -5.66 -6.30 22.56
N GLU A 121 -4.58 -5.53 22.45
CA GLU A 121 -4.58 -4.09 22.70
C GLU A 121 -4.08 -3.34 21.47
N ILE A 122 -5.01 -2.77 20.71
CA ILE A 122 -4.68 -2.07 19.46
C ILE A 122 -3.77 -0.85 19.69
N ASP A 123 -3.89 -0.17 20.83
CA ASP A 123 -3.05 0.99 21.12
C ASP A 123 -1.56 0.65 21.20
N LYS A 124 -1.22 -0.50 21.73
CA LYS A 124 0.16 -1.00 21.75
C LYS A 124 0.65 -1.35 20.34
N ALA A 125 -0.23 -1.93 19.52
CA ALA A 125 0.08 -2.22 18.13
C ALA A 125 0.32 -0.95 17.32
N ILE A 126 -0.46 0.10 17.54
CA ILE A 126 -0.28 1.40 16.90
C ILE A 126 1.07 2.01 17.30
N LYS A 127 1.45 1.94 18.57
CA LYS A 127 2.76 2.42 19.02
C LYS A 127 3.90 1.69 18.34
N LEU A 128 3.82 0.36 18.26
CA LEU A 128 4.82 -0.44 17.57
C LEU A 128 4.89 -0.10 16.08
N PHE A 129 3.74 0.09 15.45
CA PHE A 129 3.65 0.55 14.08
C PHE A 129 4.34 1.91 13.87
N ASP A 130 4.05 2.87 14.74
CA ASP A 130 4.63 4.21 14.65
C ASP A 130 6.15 4.19 14.84
N GLU A 131 6.67 3.38 15.77
CA GLU A 131 8.11 3.21 15.97
C GLU A 131 8.81 2.70 14.70
N VAL A 132 8.21 1.73 14.02
CA VAL A 132 8.76 1.21 12.76
C VAL A 132 8.61 2.22 11.64
N ALA A 133 7.43 2.82 11.49
CA ALA A 133 7.16 3.77 10.42
C ALA A 133 8.10 4.99 10.49
N GLU A 134 8.38 5.51 11.67
CA GLU A 134 9.28 6.66 11.87
C GLU A 134 10.69 6.42 11.33
N LYS A 135 11.18 5.19 11.35
CA LYS A 135 12.49 4.86 10.79
C LYS A 135 12.55 5.01 9.27
N TYR A 136 11.41 4.94 8.60
CA TYR A 136 11.28 4.93 7.14
C TYR A 136 10.53 6.14 6.59
N MET A 137 10.26 7.10 7.41
CA MET A 137 9.63 8.37 7.01
C MET A 137 10.60 9.37 6.41
#